data_2681cf6a80a93135a0609b7b0af97369
#
_entry.id   2681cf6a80a93135a0609b7b0af97369
#
_cell.length_a   1.000
_cell.length_b   1.000
_cell.length_c   1.000
_cell.angle_alpha   90.00
_cell.angle_beta   90.00
_cell.angle_gamma   90.00
#
_symmetry.space_group_name_H-M   'P 1'
#
loop_
_entity.id
_entity.type
_entity.pdbx_description
1 polymer ?
#
loop_
_entity_poly.entity_id
_entity_poly.type
_entity_poly.pdbx_seq_one_letter_code
_entity_poly.pdbx_strand_id
1 'polypeptide(L)'
;MRIYIYFFLLLFLLPACSGKPENIFELLKDDGLSDEEKLELIFEDKYLENIGFDKLEVNWLKSVYNIRNNKPLFCEDTIFTTIGRNSFESLCHPLAFGIPEIRLKNNAHPKFSNLLQEIYMCVNTGRIMHDLNNGFIDYNTKQKKSNQLITPAVFVENMDKLNSISLDQLFLKQGPSDTNYRYLAINLYNFYKKHPLDTTSFDLKNIDKEPINTSSRLSKAMISKGYLMAKNLSNQKVLEGLKEFQKDNGLSPDGIINTNTIIALNESNYKKVERAAISLDKIRQSKIHQEKYVRINIPEYLLYYYSNYRLISVNRIVVGKTTNQTPELTSKITRIVAYPFWKVPASICKKEALPAIKKNISYLSRNHYKIFKENNEEVDPSKVNWESLKKFPYSLIQEPGRHNSLGVIKFEFANSFSVYVHDTPSKGLFNKAVRNFSHGCMRCENPVELGKLILENDKIGNKANRMTPDSLDEMITAEKNRSIFLKVKIPIYVYYQTVVADRDNIVFHPDIYARDEEYLKLLHNKAK
;
A
#
# COMPACT_ATOMS: atom_id res chain seq x y z
N MET A 1 -8.55 -17.37 -32.37
CA MET A 1 -7.26 -18.08 -32.30
C MET A 1 -6.34 -17.18 -31.49
N ARG A 2 -6.24 -17.42 -30.16
CA ARG A 2 -5.41 -16.64 -29.22
C ARG A 2 -4.00 -17.20 -29.29
N ILE A 3 -3.05 -16.41 -29.71
CA ILE A 3 -1.62 -16.73 -29.71
C ILE A 3 -1.13 -16.47 -28.29
N TYR A 4 -0.86 -17.55 -27.54
CA TYR A 4 -0.10 -17.49 -26.30
C TYR A 4 1.37 -17.37 -26.66
N ILE A 5 1.95 -16.19 -26.42
CA ILE A 5 3.40 -16.01 -26.50
C ILE A 5 3.98 -16.57 -25.19
N TYR A 6 4.50 -17.77 -25.29
CA TYR A 6 5.35 -18.34 -24.25
C TYR A 6 6.66 -17.56 -24.17
N PHE A 7 6.92 -16.97 -23.01
CA PHE A 7 8.26 -16.45 -22.71
C PHE A 7 9.18 -17.63 -22.49
N PHE A 8 9.95 -17.96 -23.50
CA PHE A 8 11.06 -18.89 -23.44
C PHE A 8 12.33 -18.12 -23.09
N LEU A 9 13.09 -18.72 -22.22
CA LEU A 9 14.53 -18.60 -21.97
C LEU A 9 15.05 -17.53 -21.03
N LEU A 10 15.51 -18.07 -19.90
CA LEU A 10 16.94 -17.93 -19.59
C LEU A 10 17.41 -19.25 -18.93
N LEU A 11 18.02 -20.10 -19.72
CA LEU A 11 18.85 -21.22 -19.26
C LEU A 11 20.07 -20.61 -18.56
N PHE A 12 20.07 -20.56 -17.23
CA PHE A 12 21.33 -20.53 -16.51
C PHE A 12 21.74 -21.96 -16.22
N LEU A 13 22.77 -22.40 -16.92
CA LEU A 13 23.58 -23.57 -16.56
C LEU A 13 24.11 -23.36 -15.13
N LEU A 14 23.47 -24.00 -14.16
CA LEU A 14 24.10 -24.28 -12.88
C LEU A 14 25.06 -25.45 -13.07
N PRO A 15 26.24 -25.39 -12.48
CA PRO A 15 27.16 -26.52 -12.55
C PRO A 15 26.48 -27.75 -11.93
N ALA A 16 26.50 -28.83 -12.66
CA ALA A 16 26.03 -30.13 -12.23
C ALA A 16 26.83 -30.58 -11.00
N CYS A 17 26.27 -30.43 -9.81
CA CYS A 17 26.70 -31.27 -8.69
C CYS A 17 26.18 -32.68 -8.97
N SER A 18 27.08 -33.54 -9.28
CA SER A 18 26.89 -34.96 -9.52
C SER A 18 26.38 -35.67 -8.26
N GLY A 19 25.11 -35.97 -8.21
CA GLY A 19 24.48 -36.78 -7.18
C GLY A 19 23.10 -37.22 -7.67
N LYS A 20 23.07 -38.33 -8.33
CA LYS A 20 21.97 -39.16 -8.87
C LYS A 20 20.54 -38.68 -8.60
N PRO A 21 19.90 -37.97 -9.52
CA PRO A 21 18.43 -37.79 -9.50
C PRO A 21 17.68 -39.03 -10.06
N GLU A 22 18.39 -40.09 -10.42
CA GLU A 22 17.84 -41.19 -11.21
C GLU A 22 16.72 -41.98 -10.50
N ASN A 23 16.74 -42.08 -9.19
CA ASN A 23 15.79 -42.97 -8.50
C ASN A 23 14.35 -42.44 -8.40
N ILE A 24 14.12 -41.15 -8.18
CA ILE A 24 12.74 -40.62 -8.06
C ILE A 24 11.98 -40.70 -9.39
N PHE A 25 12.65 -40.46 -10.51
CA PHE A 25 12.00 -40.52 -11.83
C PHE A 25 11.74 -41.97 -12.29
N GLU A 26 12.54 -42.92 -11.86
CA GLU A 26 12.29 -44.35 -12.06
C GLU A 26 11.13 -44.82 -11.22
N LEU A 27 11.08 -44.44 -9.92
CA LEU A 27 9.97 -44.73 -9.03
C LEU A 27 8.63 -44.19 -9.57
N LEU A 28 8.64 -42.97 -10.08
CA LEU A 28 7.42 -42.34 -10.63
C LEU A 28 6.91 -42.97 -11.93
N LYS A 29 7.77 -43.74 -12.63
CA LYS A 29 7.43 -44.47 -13.86
C LYS A 29 7.01 -45.93 -13.60
N ASP A 30 7.08 -46.38 -12.36
CA ASP A 30 6.66 -47.75 -12.02
C ASP A 30 5.14 -47.85 -12.08
N ASP A 31 4.63 -48.54 -13.11
CA ASP A 31 3.18 -48.74 -13.33
C ASP A 31 2.61 -49.83 -12.41
N GLY A 32 3.43 -50.57 -11.65
CA GLY A 32 3.03 -51.57 -10.69
C GLY A 32 2.63 -51.01 -9.31
N LEU A 33 2.96 -49.72 -9.02
CA LEU A 33 2.67 -49.07 -7.75
C LEU A 33 1.53 -48.08 -7.89
N SER A 34 0.66 -48.03 -6.89
CA SER A 34 -0.39 -46.99 -6.75
C SER A 34 0.24 -45.62 -6.41
N ASP A 35 -0.50 -44.53 -6.59
CA ASP A 35 -0.05 -43.19 -6.23
C ASP A 35 0.25 -43.06 -4.72
N GLU A 36 -0.54 -43.75 -3.88
CA GLU A 36 -0.33 -43.81 -2.44
C GLU A 36 0.98 -44.50 -2.08
N GLU A 37 1.29 -45.65 -2.71
CA GLU A 37 2.53 -46.37 -2.50
C GLU A 37 3.74 -45.59 -3.00
N LYS A 38 3.63 -44.92 -4.15
CA LYS A 38 4.66 -44.03 -4.66
C LYS A 38 4.93 -42.86 -3.71
N LEU A 39 3.90 -42.20 -3.16
CA LEU A 39 4.06 -41.13 -2.19
C LEU A 39 4.71 -41.62 -0.90
N GLU A 40 4.34 -42.80 -0.39
CA GLU A 40 4.98 -43.38 0.79
C GLU A 40 6.48 -43.56 0.58
N LEU A 41 6.90 -44.19 -0.53
CA LEU A 41 8.28 -44.39 -0.89
C LEU A 41 9.06 -43.07 -1.11
N ILE A 42 8.44 -42.08 -1.75
CA ILE A 42 9.04 -40.75 -1.94
C ILE A 42 9.40 -40.09 -0.60
N PHE A 43 8.57 -40.30 0.43
CA PHE A 43 8.81 -39.73 1.74
C PHE A 43 9.73 -40.55 2.65
N GLU A 44 9.97 -41.83 2.38
CA GLU A 44 10.89 -42.65 3.16
C GLU A 44 12.35 -42.28 2.91
N ASP A 45 12.69 -41.98 1.66
CA ASP A 45 14.07 -41.66 1.23
C ASP A 45 14.30 -40.14 1.05
N LYS A 46 15.54 -39.74 0.78
CA LYS A 46 15.94 -38.35 0.55
C LYS A 46 15.61 -37.80 -0.86
N TYR A 47 14.68 -38.41 -1.56
CA TYR A 47 14.35 -38.04 -2.95
C TYR A 47 13.98 -36.56 -3.11
N LEU A 48 13.16 -36.04 -2.24
CA LEU A 48 12.71 -34.65 -2.31
C LEU A 48 13.83 -33.66 -1.96
N GLU A 49 14.70 -33.98 -0.99
CA GLU A 49 15.84 -33.16 -0.66
C GLU A 49 16.80 -33.03 -1.86
N ASN A 50 17.01 -34.11 -2.61
CA ASN A 50 17.86 -34.13 -3.80
C ASN A 50 17.36 -33.26 -4.96
N ILE A 51 16.05 -33.01 -5.02
CA ILE A 51 15.44 -32.13 -6.02
C ILE A 51 15.11 -30.72 -5.45
N GLY A 52 15.68 -30.38 -4.28
CA GLY A 52 15.68 -29.04 -3.74
C GLY A 52 14.56 -28.70 -2.76
N PHE A 53 13.87 -29.70 -2.18
CA PHE A 53 13.01 -29.48 -1.02
C PHE A 53 13.87 -29.42 0.25
N ASP A 54 13.58 -28.46 1.14
CA ASP A 54 14.24 -28.43 2.43
C ASP A 54 13.56 -29.38 3.45
N LYS A 55 14.23 -29.63 4.56
CA LYS A 55 13.70 -30.54 5.59
C LYS A 55 12.36 -30.11 6.18
N LEU A 56 12.10 -28.81 6.27
CA LEU A 56 10.83 -28.31 6.79
C LEU A 56 9.69 -28.64 5.81
N GLU A 57 9.93 -28.43 4.52
CA GLU A 57 8.97 -28.78 3.46
C GLU A 57 8.71 -30.29 3.41
N VAL A 58 9.75 -31.11 3.47
CA VAL A 58 9.62 -32.57 3.47
C VAL A 58 8.80 -33.06 4.69
N ASN A 59 9.14 -32.57 5.88
CA ASN A 59 8.40 -32.94 7.10
C ASN A 59 6.95 -32.45 7.07
N TRP A 60 6.72 -31.27 6.51
CA TRP A 60 5.38 -30.73 6.33
C TRP A 60 4.56 -31.60 5.36
N LEU A 61 5.13 -31.96 4.20
CA LEU A 61 4.51 -32.86 3.22
C LEU A 61 4.16 -34.21 3.84
N LYS A 62 5.13 -34.83 4.54
CA LYS A 62 4.87 -36.10 5.28
C LYS A 62 3.67 -35.96 6.20
N SER A 63 3.57 -34.88 6.94
CA SER A 63 2.44 -34.64 7.86
C SER A 63 1.12 -34.47 7.12
N VAL A 64 1.10 -33.75 5.99
CA VAL A 64 -0.08 -33.56 5.15
C VAL A 64 -0.58 -34.91 4.61
N TYR A 65 0.31 -35.69 3.99
CA TYR A 65 -0.07 -36.96 3.38
C TYR A 65 -0.40 -38.03 4.41
N ASN A 66 0.25 -38.03 5.58
CA ASN A 66 -0.16 -38.92 6.69
C ASN A 66 -1.60 -38.67 7.14
N ILE A 67 -2.04 -37.40 7.27
CA ILE A 67 -3.44 -37.07 7.61
C ILE A 67 -4.41 -37.60 6.55
N ARG A 68 -3.96 -37.70 5.30
CA ARG A 68 -4.75 -38.14 4.14
C ARG A 68 -4.58 -39.63 3.81
N ASN A 69 -3.88 -40.41 4.60
CA ASN A 69 -3.52 -41.81 4.30
C ASN A 69 -2.82 -41.93 2.93
N ASN A 70 -1.86 -41.05 2.65
CA ASN A 70 -1.09 -40.91 1.41
C ASN A 70 -1.93 -40.64 0.13
N LYS A 71 -3.22 -40.31 0.24
CA LYS A 71 -4.05 -40.01 -0.94
C LYS A 71 -3.68 -38.68 -1.56
N PRO A 72 -3.44 -38.63 -2.89
CA PRO A 72 -3.23 -37.39 -3.62
C PRO A 72 -4.39 -36.40 -3.45
N LEU A 73 -4.10 -35.11 -3.66
CA LEU A 73 -5.07 -34.00 -3.56
C LEU A 73 -5.57 -33.57 -4.94
N PHE A 74 -4.69 -33.55 -5.90
CA PHE A 74 -4.89 -32.99 -7.24
C PHE A 74 -4.84 -34.02 -8.35
N CYS A 75 -4.32 -35.23 -8.06
CA CYS A 75 -4.18 -36.33 -9.00
C CYS A 75 -5.01 -37.54 -8.57
N GLU A 76 -5.35 -38.39 -9.54
CA GLU A 76 -5.92 -39.73 -9.39
C GLU A 76 -5.36 -40.60 -10.53
N ASP A 77 -4.81 -41.77 -10.21
CA ASP A 77 -4.11 -42.63 -11.18
C ASP A 77 -3.07 -41.86 -12.02
N THR A 78 -2.24 -41.08 -11.37
CA THR A 78 -1.23 -40.19 -11.97
C THR A 78 -1.77 -39.13 -12.96
N ILE A 79 -3.10 -38.91 -13.01
CA ILE A 79 -3.74 -37.93 -13.89
C ILE A 79 -4.33 -36.80 -13.05
N PHE A 80 -4.12 -35.55 -13.46
CA PHE A 80 -4.79 -34.42 -12.80
C PHE A 80 -6.31 -34.53 -12.89
N THR A 81 -6.94 -34.48 -11.73
CA THR A 81 -8.40 -34.29 -11.62
C THR A 81 -8.82 -32.93 -12.19
N THR A 82 -10.12 -32.69 -12.32
CA THR A 82 -10.63 -31.34 -12.69
C THR A 82 -10.22 -30.29 -11.65
N ILE A 83 -10.26 -30.65 -10.36
CA ILE A 83 -9.79 -29.78 -9.27
C ILE A 83 -8.28 -29.52 -9.44
N GLY A 84 -7.48 -30.53 -9.74
CA GLY A 84 -6.04 -30.42 -9.95
C GLY A 84 -5.70 -29.46 -11.10
N ARG A 85 -6.34 -29.60 -12.26
CA ARG A 85 -6.11 -28.71 -13.42
C ARG A 85 -6.45 -27.25 -13.10
N ASN A 86 -7.61 -27.01 -12.49
CA ASN A 86 -8.03 -25.66 -12.11
C ASN A 86 -7.12 -25.05 -11.05
N SER A 87 -6.67 -25.85 -10.08
CA SER A 87 -5.75 -25.41 -9.04
C SER A 87 -4.36 -25.09 -9.60
N PHE A 88 -3.88 -25.87 -10.57
CA PHE A 88 -2.63 -25.59 -11.26
C PHE A 88 -2.66 -24.25 -11.97
N GLU A 89 -3.76 -23.95 -12.69
CA GLU A 89 -3.95 -22.65 -13.34
C GLU A 89 -3.92 -21.49 -12.32
N SER A 90 -4.59 -21.63 -11.18
CA SER A 90 -4.55 -20.63 -10.10
C SER A 90 -3.13 -20.39 -9.58
N LEU A 91 -2.34 -21.46 -9.41
CA LEU A 91 -0.96 -21.39 -8.93
C LEU A 91 0.02 -20.79 -9.95
N CYS A 92 -0.34 -20.78 -11.25
CA CYS A 92 0.42 -20.07 -12.28
C CYS A 92 0.28 -18.54 -12.20
N HIS A 93 -0.70 -18.04 -11.42
CA HIS A 93 -1.03 -16.62 -11.34
C HIS A 93 -1.10 -16.08 -9.91
N PRO A 94 -0.07 -16.28 -9.07
CA PRO A 94 -0.11 -15.91 -7.65
C PRO A 94 -0.25 -14.40 -7.42
N LEU A 95 0.23 -13.58 -8.36
CA LEU A 95 0.07 -12.12 -8.32
C LEU A 95 -1.40 -11.67 -8.37
N ALA A 96 -2.30 -12.47 -8.93
CA ALA A 96 -3.74 -12.20 -8.89
C ALA A 96 -4.27 -12.12 -7.45
N PHE A 97 -3.61 -12.79 -6.51
CA PHE A 97 -3.92 -12.81 -5.07
C PHE A 97 -2.98 -11.92 -4.24
N GLY A 98 -2.15 -11.13 -4.92
CA GLY A 98 -1.15 -10.28 -4.27
C GLY A 98 -0.05 -11.08 -3.59
N ILE A 99 0.39 -12.18 -4.19
CA ILE A 99 1.55 -12.97 -3.78
C ILE A 99 2.58 -12.95 -4.92
N PRO A 100 3.80 -12.44 -4.69
CA PRO A 100 4.84 -12.42 -5.72
C PRO A 100 5.32 -13.82 -6.11
N GLU A 101 5.60 -14.04 -7.39
CA GLU A 101 6.07 -15.32 -7.93
C GLU A 101 7.33 -15.85 -7.23
N ILE A 102 8.21 -14.95 -6.79
CA ILE A 102 9.45 -15.32 -6.05
C ILE A 102 9.16 -16.09 -4.75
N ARG A 103 7.93 -16.04 -4.24
CA ARG A 103 7.51 -16.78 -3.05
C ARG A 103 7.24 -18.25 -3.34
N LEU A 104 7.09 -18.62 -4.60
CA LEU A 104 6.78 -19.98 -5.01
C LEU A 104 8.04 -20.78 -5.28
N LYS A 105 7.93 -22.08 -5.05
CA LYS A 105 8.92 -23.05 -5.53
C LYS A 105 8.66 -23.28 -7.03
N ASN A 106 9.70 -23.17 -7.84
CA ASN A 106 9.57 -23.35 -9.28
C ASN A 106 9.18 -24.81 -9.60
N ASN A 107 8.01 -24.98 -10.20
CA ASN A 107 7.42 -26.28 -10.56
C ASN A 107 7.33 -26.48 -12.09
N ALA A 108 7.84 -25.56 -12.87
CA ALA A 108 7.70 -25.57 -14.32
C ALA A 108 8.80 -26.41 -15.01
N HIS A 109 8.88 -27.70 -14.71
CA HIS A 109 9.71 -28.58 -15.54
C HIS A 109 8.81 -29.50 -16.37
N PRO A 110 8.81 -29.39 -17.72
CA PRO A 110 7.93 -30.17 -18.59
C PRO A 110 8.13 -31.70 -18.53
N LYS A 111 9.14 -32.16 -17.82
CA LYS A 111 9.46 -33.59 -17.62
C LYS A 111 8.95 -34.16 -16.28
N PHE A 112 8.31 -33.34 -15.44
CA PHE A 112 7.80 -33.83 -14.17
C PHE A 112 6.52 -34.68 -14.39
N SER A 113 6.43 -35.81 -13.72
CA SER A 113 5.17 -36.56 -13.62
C SER A 113 4.12 -35.71 -12.90
N ASN A 114 2.84 -35.97 -13.14
CA ASN A 114 1.76 -35.26 -12.46
C ASN A 114 1.84 -35.41 -10.95
N LEU A 115 2.27 -36.55 -10.43
CA LEU A 115 2.45 -36.79 -9.00
C LEU A 115 3.56 -35.90 -8.39
N LEU A 116 4.65 -35.66 -9.13
CA LEU A 116 5.68 -34.73 -8.67
C LEU A 116 5.16 -33.28 -8.72
N GLN A 117 4.39 -32.92 -9.76
CA GLN A 117 3.75 -31.60 -9.83
C GLN A 117 2.76 -31.40 -8.69
N GLU A 118 2.01 -32.43 -8.29
CA GLU A 118 1.14 -32.38 -7.11
C GLU A 118 1.89 -31.98 -5.85
N ILE A 119 3.07 -32.56 -5.60
CA ILE A 119 3.91 -32.22 -4.43
C ILE A 119 4.30 -30.75 -4.45
N TYR A 120 4.71 -30.21 -5.61
CA TYR A 120 5.00 -28.77 -5.78
C TYR A 120 3.74 -27.93 -5.55
N MET A 121 2.59 -28.36 -6.07
CA MET A 121 1.32 -27.65 -5.88
C MET A 121 0.92 -27.61 -4.40
N CYS A 122 1.11 -28.68 -3.66
CA CYS A 122 0.84 -28.72 -2.21
C CYS A 122 1.70 -27.70 -1.47
N VAL A 123 3.02 -27.69 -1.71
CA VAL A 123 3.94 -26.74 -1.05
C VAL A 123 3.61 -25.30 -1.44
N ASN A 124 3.39 -25.03 -2.72
CA ASN A 124 3.06 -23.67 -3.18
C ASN A 124 1.73 -23.18 -2.63
N THR A 125 0.71 -24.04 -2.59
CA THR A 125 -0.59 -23.73 -1.96
C THR A 125 -0.40 -23.42 -0.48
N GLY A 126 0.34 -24.27 0.24
CA GLY A 126 0.64 -24.06 1.66
C GLY A 126 1.38 -22.76 1.96
N ARG A 127 2.33 -22.36 1.10
CA ARG A 127 3.06 -21.08 1.17
C ARG A 127 2.13 -19.90 0.89
N ILE A 128 1.35 -19.95 -0.19
CA ILE A 128 0.39 -18.89 -0.53
C ILE A 128 -0.57 -18.67 0.63
N MET A 129 -1.16 -19.74 1.18
CA MET A 129 -2.08 -19.64 2.31
C MET A 129 -1.42 -19.05 3.56
N HIS A 130 -0.17 -19.41 3.84
CA HIS A 130 0.60 -18.80 4.92
C HIS A 130 0.80 -17.31 4.68
N ASP A 131 1.27 -16.93 3.49
CA ASP A 131 1.59 -15.54 3.15
C ASP A 131 0.33 -14.66 3.05
N LEU A 132 -0.80 -15.21 2.60
CA LEU A 132 -2.09 -14.50 2.62
C LEU A 132 -2.56 -14.13 4.03
N ASN A 133 -2.20 -14.93 5.03
CA ASN A 133 -2.58 -14.68 6.43
C ASN A 133 -1.54 -13.87 7.21
N ASN A 134 -0.24 -14.02 6.89
CA ASN A 134 0.86 -13.49 7.72
C ASN A 134 1.73 -12.44 7.02
N GLY A 135 1.55 -12.27 5.71
CA GLY A 135 2.41 -11.43 4.89
C GLY A 135 3.80 -12.03 4.64
N PHE A 136 4.53 -11.45 3.67
CA PHE A 136 5.82 -11.96 3.18
C PHE A 136 6.98 -10.97 3.30
N ILE A 137 6.74 -9.71 3.75
CA ILE A 137 7.76 -8.70 4.02
C ILE A 137 7.79 -8.41 5.53
N ASP A 138 8.98 -8.31 6.12
CA ASP A 138 9.17 -7.69 7.42
C ASP A 138 9.48 -6.19 7.21
N TYR A 139 8.50 -5.34 7.52
CA TYR A 139 8.63 -3.89 7.34
C TYR A 139 9.56 -3.23 8.36
N ASN A 140 9.86 -3.88 9.50
CA ASN A 140 10.79 -3.36 10.49
C ASN A 140 12.24 -3.54 10.03
N THR A 141 12.58 -4.72 9.52
CA THR A 141 13.92 -5.05 9.04
C THR A 141 14.10 -4.75 7.55
N LYS A 142 13.01 -4.47 6.84
CA LYS A 142 12.98 -4.32 5.38
C LYS A 142 13.57 -5.52 4.64
N GLN A 143 13.16 -6.70 5.03
CA GLN A 143 13.62 -7.96 4.45
C GLN A 143 12.44 -8.84 4.07
N LYS A 144 12.67 -9.79 3.15
CA LYS A 144 11.71 -10.86 2.90
C LYS A 144 11.65 -11.78 4.12
N LYS A 145 10.45 -12.14 4.54
CA LYS A 145 10.28 -13.22 5.53
C LYS A 145 10.72 -14.55 4.94
N SER A 146 11.22 -15.44 5.78
CA SER A 146 11.49 -16.83 5.38
C SER A 146 10.24 -17.48 4.79
N ASN A 147 10.43 -18.44 3.89
CA ASN A 147 9.31 -19.21 3.37
C ASN A 147 8.79 -20.12 4.49
N GLN A 148 7.52 -19.95 4.81
CA GLN A 148 6.80 -20.74 5.80
C GLN A 148 5.57 -21.38 5.14
N LEU A 149 5.04 -22.38 5.80
CA LEU A 149 3.87 -23.13 5.36
C LEU A 149 2.77 -23.02 6.43
N ILE A 150 1.51 -23.02 6.00
CA ILE A 150 0.41 -23.16 6.95
C ILE A 150 0.49 -24.53 7.64
N THR A 151 -0.10 -24.69 8.83
CA THR A 151 -0.03 -25.98 9.52
C THR A 151 -0.72 -27.09 8.70
N PRO A 152 -0.18 -28.33 8.72
CA PRO A 152 -0.72 -29.44 7.91
C PRO A 152 -2.21 -29.67 8.11
N ALA A 153 -2.70 -29.65 9.36
CA ALA A 153 -4.11 -29.85 9.66
C ALA A 153 -5.03 -28.78 9.04
N VAL A 154 -4.63 -27.49 9.18
CA VAL A 154 -5.37 -26.36 8.57
C VAL A 154 -5.28 -26.42 7.05
N PHE A 155 -4.15 -26.87 6.49
CA PHE A 155 -4.01 -27.07 5.05
C PHE A 155 -5.03 -28.10 4.54
N VAL A 156 -5.05 -29.31 5.13
CA VAL A 156 -5.97 -30.39 4.72
C VAL A 156 -7.43 -29.96 4.85
N GLU A 157 -7.82 -29.36 5.98
CA GLU A 157 -9.18 -28.82 6.18
C GLU A 157 -9.60 -27.84 5.06
N ASN A 158 -8.66 -27.00 4.61
CA ASN A 158 -8.96 -26.07 3.51
C ASN A 158 -9.01 -26.78 2.15
N MET A 159 -8.17 -27.80 1.92
CA MET A 159 -8.22 -28.57 0.67
C MET A 159 -9.53 -29.35 0.51
N ASP A 160 -10.10 -29.84 1.58
CA ASP A 160 -11.40 -30.52 1.55
C ASP A 160 -12.55 -29.61 1.07
N LYS A 161 -12.39 -28.29 1.22
CA LYS A 161 -13.36 -27.29 0.71
C LYS A 161 -13.33 -27.16 -0.83
N LEU A 162 -12.28 -27.65 -1.50
CA LEU A 162 -12.18 -27.59 -2.96
C LEU A 162 -13.25 -28.42 -3.69
N ASN A 163 -13.95 -29.32 -2.98
CA ASN A 163 -15.14 -30.00 -3.49
C ASN A 163 -16.34 -29.05 -3.68
N SER A 164 -16.32 -27.88 -3.05
CA SER A 164 -17.44 -26.93 -3.04
C SER A 164 -17.08 -25.55 -3.61
N ILE A 165 -15.79 -25.17 -3.56
CA ILE A 165 -15.30 -23.88 -4.04
C ILE A 165 -13.99 -24.06 -4.81
N SER A 166 -13.67 -23.12 -5.72
CA SER A 166 -12.38 -23.12 -6.41
C SER A 166 -11.23 -22.67 -5.50
N LEU A 167 -9.98 -22.99 -5.90
CA LEU A 167 -8.79 -22.51 -5.20
C LEU A 167 -8.71 -20.98 -5.20
N ASP A 168 -9.12 -20.31 -6.29
CA ASP A 168 -9.23 -18.84 -6.35
C ASP A 168 -10.15 -18.31 -5.25
N GLN A 169 -11.34 -18.90 -5.11
CA GLN A 169 -12.29 -18.50 -4.07
C GLN A 169 -11.76 -18.77 -2.67
N LEU A 170 -11.01 -19.87 -2.50
CA LEU A 170 -10.36 -20.18 -1.23
C LEU A 170 -9.29 -19.13 -0.89
N PHE A 171 -8.43 -18.76 -1.84
CA PHE A 171 -7.39 -17.74 -1.63
C PHE A 171 -8.00 -16.37 -1.33
N LEU A 172 -9.04 -15.96 -2.04
CA LEU A 172 -9.73 -14.69 -1.78
C LEU A 172 -10.43 -14.63 -0.42
N LYS A 173 -10.71 -15.79 0.20
CA LYS A 173 -11.25 -15.88 1.57
C LYS A 173 -10.17 -15.87 2.66
N GLN A 174 -8.89 -16.06 2.31
CA GLN A 174 -7.79 -15.97 3.28
C GLN A 174 -7.49 -14.51 3.67
N GLY A 175 -6.66 -14.35 4.69
CA GLY A 175 -6.22 -13.04 5.17
C GLY A 175 -7.22 -12.36 6.12
N PRO A 176 -6.97 -11.09 6.49
CA PRO A 176 -7.75 -10.36 7.47
C PRO A 176 -9.22 -10.20 7.07
N SER A 177 -10.10 -10.14 8.06
CA SER A 177 -11.52 -9.81 7.87
C SER A 177 -11.77 -8.31 7.62
N ASP A 178 -10.74 -7.48 7.61
CA ASP A 178 -10.81 -6.04 7.34
C ASP A 178 -11.44 -5.77 5.97
N THR A 179 -12.42 -4.87 5.93
CA THR A 179 -13.18 -4.55 4.71
C THR A 179 -12.30 -3.99 3.60
N ASN A 180 -11.30 -3.14 3.94
CA ASN A 180 -10.40 -2.56 2.93
C ASN A 180 -9.50 -3.65 2.32
N TYR A 181 -9.06 -4.62 3.15
CA TYR A 181 -8.34 -5.79 2.65
C TYR A 181 -9.18 -6.58 1.65
N ARG A 182 -10.43 -6.90 2.02
CA ARG A 182 -11.34 -7.68 1.18
C ARG A 182 -11.63 -6.99 -0.15
N TYR A 183 -11.93 -5.70 -0.11
CA TYR A 183 -12.12 -4.93 -1.34
C TYR A 183 -10.87 -4.91 -2.21
N LEU A 184 -9.70 -4.66 -1.62
CA LEU A 184 -8.46 -4.63 -2.39
C LEU A 184 -8.12 -6.00 -2.99
N ALA A 185 -8.28 -7.09 -2.25
CA ALA A 185 -8.00 -8.44 -2.75
C ALA A 185 -8.93 -8.84 -3.93
N ILE A 186 -10.24 -8.58 -3.80
CA ILE A 186 -11.22 -8.89 -4.84
C ILE A 186 -10.98 -8.02 -6.08
N ASN A 187 -10.80 -6.71 -5.90
CA ASN A 187 -10.61 -5.80 -7.02
C ASN A 187 -9.25 -5.99 -7.71
N LEU A 188 -8.20 -6.41 -6.98
CA LEU A 188 -6.94 -6.81 -7.59
C LEU A 188 -7.12 -8.04 -8.49
N TYR A 189 -7.81 -9.06 -7.99
CA TYR A 189 -8.12 -10.26 -8.78
C TYR A 189 -8.89 -9.90 -10.06
N ASN A 190 -9.92 -9.05 -9.96
CA ASN A 190 -10.71 -8.59 -11.10
C ASN A 190 -9.86 -7.77 -12.08
N PHE A 191 -9.02 -6.87 -11.57
CA PHE A 191 -8.08 -6.10 -12.40
C PHE A 191 -7.12 -7.02 -13.16
N TYR A 192 -6.53 -8.01 -12.47
CA TYR A 192 -5.63 -8.99 -13.06
C TYR A 192 -6.28 -9.78 -14.20
N LYS A 193 -7.54 -10.17 -14.04
CA LYS A 193 -8.29 -10.91 -15.08
C LYS A 193 -8.73 -10.01 -16.24
N LYS A 194 -9.01 -8.74 -16.00
CA LYS A 194 -9.52 -7.78 -17.00
C LYS A 194 -8.41 -7.14 -17.83
N HIS A 195 -7.29 -6.79 -17.21
CA HIS A 195 -6.24 -5.97 -17.81
C HIS A 195 -5.00 -6.80 -18.16
N PRO A 196 -4.43 -6.66 -19.39
CA PRO A 196 -3.19 -7.33 -19.74
C PRO A 196 -2.04 -6.88 -18.81
N LEU A 197 -1.20 -7.82 -18.39
CA LEU A 197 0.02 -7.52 -17.64
C LEU A 197 1.13 -7.09 -18.62
N ASP A 198 1.03 -5.87 -19.10
CA ASP A 198 2.06 -5.29 -19.93
C ASP A 198 3.32 -5.00 -19.10
N THR A 199 4.47 -5.16 -19.75
CA THR A 199 5.78 -4.75 -19.21
C THR A 199 6.39 -3.60 -20.01
N THR A 200 5.65 -3.10 -21.00
CA THR A 200 6.13 -2.16 -21.99
C THR A 200 6.12 -0.74 -21.45
N SER A 201 7.20 -0.01 -21.65
CA SER A 201 7.25 1.45 -21.51
C SER A 201 6.96 2.13 -22.84
N PHE A 202 6.28 3.26 -22.79
CA PHE A 202 5.92 4.04 -23.98
C PHE A 202 6.67 5.36 -24.01
N ASP A 203 7.17 5.75 -25.18
CA ASP A 203 7.65 7.13 -25.37
C ASP A 203 6.46 8.08 -25.52
N LEU A 204 6.03 8.64 -24.40
CA LEU A 204 4.94 9.60 -24.31
C LEU A 204 5.44 11.06 -24.14
N LYS A 205 6.70 11.32 -24.48
CA LYS A 205 7.26 12.68 -24.45
C LYS A 205 6.46 13.62 -25.35
N ASN A 206 6.05 14.77 -24.82
CA ASN A 206 5.24 15.79 -25.50
C ASN A 206 3.85 15.28 -26.01
N ILE A 207 3.33 14.19 -25.51
CA ILE A 207 2.01 13.67 -25.90
C ILE A 207 0.87 14.63 -25.54
N ASP A 208 1.08 15.48 -24.51
CA ASP A 208 0.17 16.56 -24.10
C ASP A 208 -0.06 17.62 -25.19
N LYS A 209 0.84 17.68 -26.19
CA LYS A 209 0.75 18.57 -27.35
C LYS A 209 0.06 17.94 -28.57
N GLU A 210 -0.21 16.63 -28.51
CA GLU A 210 -0.91 15.92 -29.58
C GLU A 210 -2.43 15.98 -29.37
N PRO A 211 -3.22 16.13 -30.44
CA PRO A 211 -4.67 15.97 -30.31
C PRO A 211 -4.99 14.55 -29.83
N ILE A 212 -5.78 14.42 -28.77
CA ILE A 212 -6.12 13.14 -28.12
C ILE A 212 -6.66 12.12 -29.12
N ASN A 213 -7.47 12.59 -30.05
CA ASN A 213 -8.16 11.79 -31.05
C ASN A 213 -7.28 11.28 -32.21
N THR A 214 -6.11 11.85 -32.41
CA THR A 214 -5.18 11.47 -33.48
C THR A 214 -3.87 10.86 -32.97
N SER A 215 -3.65 10.87 -31.67
CA SER A 215 -2.43 10.32 -31.09
C SER A 215 -2.42 8.80 -31.12
N SER A 216 -1.71 8.24 -32.09
CA SER A 216 -1.49 6.79 -32.21
C SER A 216 -0.69 6.25 -31.01
N ARG A 217 0.16 7.06 -30.38
CA ARG A 217 0.96 6.70 -29.19
C ARG A 217 0.07 6.53 -27.96
N LEU A 218 -0.86 7.47 -27.74
CA LEU A 218 -1.84 7.36 -26.67
C LEU A 218 -2.71 6.13 -26.84
N SER A 219 -3.28 5.95 -28.04
CA SER A 219 -4.15 4.80 -28.32
C SER A 219 -3.43 3.47 -28.11
N LYS A 220 -2.18 3.34 -28.55
CA LYS A 220 -1.35 2.15 -28.30
C LYS A 220 -1.13 1.89 -26.81
N ALA A 221 -0.78 2.93 -26.05
CA ALA A 221 -0.60 2.80 -24.61
C ALA A 221 -1.90 2.38 -23.90
N MET A 222 -3.03 2.98 -24.26
CA MET A 222 -4.33 2.67 -23.67
C MET A 222 -4.82 1.25 -24.02
N ILE A 223 -4.56 0.79 -25.25
CA ILE A 223 -4.87 -0.58 -25.70
C ILE A 223 -4.01 -1.59 -24.93
N SER A 224 -2.71 -1.35 -24.82
CA SER A 224 -1.78 -2.22 -24.07
C SER A 224 -2.20 -2.38 -22.62
N LYS A 225 -2.77 -1.34 -22.04
CA LYS A 225 -3.25 -1.34 -20.64
C LYS A 225 -4.69 -1.86 -20.47
N GLY A 226 -5.38 -2.19 -21.58
CA GLY A 226 -6.72 -2.75 -21.54
C GLY A 226 -7.85 -1.74 -21.32
N TYR A 227 -7.60 -0.45 -21.53
CA TYR A 227 -8.63 0.60 -21.44
C TYR A 227 -9.28 0.93 -22.79
N LEU A 228 -8.69 0.46 -23.88
CA LEU A 228 -9.26 0.58 -25.23
C LEU A 228 -9.15 -0.76 -25.96
N MET A 229 -10.08 -1.00 -26.87
CA MET A 229 -10.00 -2.08 -27.83
C MET A 229 -9.48 -1.54 -29.18
N ALA A 230 -8.66 -2.33 -29.88
CA ALA A 230 -8.07 -1.91 -31.15
C ALA A 230 -9.11 -1.63 -32.28
N LYS A 231 -10.33 -2.16 -32.14
CA LYS A 231 -11.43 -1.97 -33.09
C LYS A 231 -12.33 -0.81 -32.64
N ASN A 232 -12.70 0.07 -33.58
CA ASN A 232 -13.68 1.16 -33.41
C ASN A 232 -13.22 2.28 -32.43
N LEU A 233 -12.04 2.83 -32.63
CA LEU A 233 -11.52 3.98 -31.88
C LEU A 233 -12.21 5.27 -32.38
N SER A 234 -13.32 5.64 -31.75
CA SER A 234 -13.87 6.99 -31.90
C SER A 234 -13.24 7.92 -30.84
N ASN A 235 -13.22 9.24 -31.15
CA ASN A 235 -12.72 10.26 -30.22
C ASN A 235 -13.37 10.18 -28.84
N GLN A 236 -14.67 9.91 -28.80
CA GLN A 236 -15.44 9.78 -27.57
C GLN A 236 -14.95 8.57 -26.76
N LYS A 237 -14.73 7.42 -27.38
CA LYS A 237 -14.23 6.21 -26.70
C LYS A 237 -12.81 6.40 -26.16
N VAL A 238 -11.96 7.10 -26.87
CA VAL A 238 -10.61 7.42 -26.40
C VAL A 238 -10.68 8.33 -25.17
N LEU A 239 -11.55 9.32 -25.18
CA LEU A 239 -11.75 10.23 -24.04
C LEU A 239 -12.36 9.51 -22.83
N GLU A 240 -13.35 8.65 -23.02
CA GLU A 240 -13.96 7.83 -21.98
C GLU A 240 -12.93 6.88 -21.35
N GLY A 241 -12.18 6.14 -22.17
CA GLY A 241 -11.12 5.27 -21.69
C GLY A 241 -10.01 6.03 -20.92
N LEU A 242 -9.65 7.23 -21.38
CA LEU A 242 -8.68 8.08 -20.69
C LEU A 242 -9.20 8.53 -19.31
N LYS A 243 -10.48 8.90 -19.21
CA LYS A 243 -11.11 9.28 -17.93
C LYS A 243 -11.21 8.07 -16.98
N GLU A 244 -11.56 6.89 -17.49
CA GLU A 244 -11.53 5.65 -16.69
C GLU A 244 -10.12 5.37 -16.20
N PHE A 245 -9.12 5.42 -17.08
CA PHE A 245 -7.71 5.28 -16.73
C PHE A 245 -7.28 6.28 -15.64
N GLN A 246 -7.62 7.57 -15.79
CA GLN A 246 -7.29 8.60 -14.81
C GLN A 246 -7.92 8.30 -13.44
N LYS A 247 -9.20 7.89 -13.43
CA LYS A 247 -9.91 7.51 -12.20
C LYS A 247 -9.19 6.35 -11.49
N ASP A 248 -8.86 5.29 -12.21
CA ASP A 248 -8.18 4.11 -11.67
C ASP A 248 -6.73 4.40 -11.21
N ASN A 249 -6.17 5.53 -11.64
CA ASN A 249 -4.84 5.97 -11.23
C ASN A 249 -4.87 7.14 -10.21
N GLY A 250 -6.01 7.39 -9.56
CA GLY A 250 -6.15 8.43 -8.53
C GLY A 250 -5.93 9.86 -9.06
N LEU A 251 -6.16 10.07 -10.36
CA LEU A 251 -6.04 11.36 -11.03
C LEU A 251 -7.43 11.98 -11.26
N SER A 252 -7.47 13.29 -11.57
CA SER A 252 -8.71 13.93 -12.00
C SER A 252 -9.18 13.33 -13.32
N PRO A 253 -10.41 12.78 -13.41
CA PRO A 253 -10.92 12.16 -14.64
C PRO A 253 -11.47 13.22 -15.60
N ASP A 254 -10.62 14.20 -15.96
CA ASP A 254 -10.96 15.34 -16.82
C ASP A 254 -10.68 15.08 -18.31
N GLY A 255 -9.94 14.00 -18.61
CA GLY A 255 -9.50 13.69 -19.96
C GLY A 255 -8.33 14.55 -20.46
N ILE A 256 -7.68 15.31 -19.56
CA ILE A 256 -6.52 16.16 -19.88
C ILE A 256 -5.23 15.37 -19.60
N ILE A 257 -4.36 15.28 -20.61
CA ILE A 257 -3.06 14.64 -20.47
C ILE A 257 -2.10 15.66 -19.85
N ASN A 258 -1.81 15.48 -18.57
CA ASN A 258 -0.82 16.25 -17.83
C ASN A 258 0.35 15.35 -17.41
N THR A 259 1.38 15.91 -16.79
CA THR A 259 2.58 15.17 -16.35
C THR A 259 2.24 13.94 -15.50
N ASN A 260 1.25 14.02 -14.60
CA ASN A 260 0.87 12.88 -13.76
C ASN A 260 0.17 11.79 -14.58
N THR A 261 -0.65 12.16 -15.57
CA THR A 261 -1.26 11.22 -16.52
C THR A 261 -0.19 10.49 -17.33
N ILE A 262 0.84 11.21 -17.79
CA ILE A 262 1.98 10.63 -18.53
C ILE A 262 2.77 9.65 -17.65
N ILE A 263 3.06 10.01 -16.39
CA ILE A 263 3.74 9.13 -15.43
C ILE A 263 2.93 7.84 -15.22
N ALA A 264 1.62 7.95 -14.99
CA ALA A 264 0.75 6.80 -14.78
C ALA A 264 0.62 5.91 -16.03
N LEU A 265 0.60 6.50 -17.25
CA LEU A 265 0.60 5.75 -18.50
C LEU A 265 1.91 5.01 -18.75
N ASN A 266 3.04 5.53 -18.26
CA ASN A 266 4.35 4.86 -18.36
C ASN A 266 4.54 3.74 -17.33
N GLU A 267 3.73 3.68 -16.29
CA GLU A 267 3.76 2.56 -15.34
C GLU A 267 3.08 1.34 -15.94
N SER A 268 3.76 0.19 -16.00
CA SER A 268 3.18 -1.06 -16.49
C SER A 268 2.10 -1.61 -15.56
N ASN A 269 1.12 -2.35 -16.08
CA ASN A 269 0.14 -3.03 -15.25
C ASN A 269 0.78 -4.10 -14.36
N TYR A 270 1.85 -4.73 -14.83
CA TYR A 270 2.63 -5.66 -14.01
C TYR A 270 3.15 -4.97 -12.73
N LYS A 271 3.80 -3.81 -12.86
CA LYS A 271 4.28 -3.03 -11.72
C LYS A 271 3.14 -2.57 -10.80
N LYS A 272 1.99 -2.19 -11.36
CA LYS A 272 0.79 -1.83 -10.57
C LYS A 272 0.30 -3.00 -9.72
N VAL A 273 0.26 -4.20 -10.28
CA VAL A 273 -0.15 -5.42 -9.56
C VAL A 273 0.85 -5.76 -8.46
N GLU A 274 2.16 -5.62 -8.68
CA GLU A 274 3.15 -5.79 -7.63
C GLU A 274 3.00 -4.76 -6.49
N ARG A 275 2.70 -3.49 -6.81
CA ARG A 275 2.39 -2.48 -5.79
C ARG A 275 1.11 -2.81 -5.01
N ALA A 276 0.12 -3.40 -5.67
CA ALA A 276 -1.06 -3.90 -4.98
C ALA A 276 -0.72 -5.07 -4.04
N ALA A 277 0.19 -5.96 -4.43
CA ALA A 277 0.69 -7.03 -3.57
C ALA A 277 1.38 -6.47 -2.30
N ILE A 278 2.23 -5.44 -2.44
CA ILE A 278 2.84 -4.73 -1.30
C ILE A 278 1.77 -4.08 -0.42
N SER A 279 0.76 -3.44 -1.02
CA SER A 279 -0.33 -2.79 -0.27
C SER A 279 -1.16 -3.82 0.52
N LEU A 280 -1.49 -4.96 -0.08
CA LEU A 280 -2.16 -6.07 0.61
C LEU A 280 -1.29 -6.62 1.75
N ASP A 281 0.01 -6.78 1.52
CA ASP A 281 0.94 -7.29 2.51
C ASP A 281 1.02 -6.38 3.74
N LYS A 282 1.05 -5.05 3.54
CA LYS A 282 0.97 -4.06 4.63
C LYS A 282 -0.32 -4.20 5.44
N ILE A 283 -1.47 -4.41 4.79
CA ILE A 283 -2.75 -4.58 5.49
C ILE A 283 -2.79 -5.88 6.26
N ARG A 284 -2.26 -6.98 5.73
CA ARG A 284 -2.18 -8.29 6.42
C ARG A 284 -1.48 -8.18 7.77
N GLN A 285 -0.52 -7.28 7.88
CA GLN A 285 0.26 -7.06 9.08
C GLN A 285 -0.24 -5.90 9.94
N SER A 286 -1.24 -5.15 9.46
CA SER A 286 -1.87 -4.06 10.21
C SER A 286 -2.77 -4.60 11.31
N LYS A 287 -2.61 -4.08 12.53
CA LYS A 287 -3.42 -4.46 13.71
C LYS A 287 -4.38 -3.35 14.10
N ILE A 288 -5.06 -2.72 13.13
CA ILE A 288 -6.04 -1.66 13.42
C ILE A 288 -7.38 -2.31 13.78
N HIS A 289 -7.58 -2.58 15.08
CA HIS A 289 -8.82 -3.14 15.63
C HIS A 289 -9.38 -2.21 16.71
N GLN A 290 -9.54 -0.92 16.38
CA GLN A 290 -10.01 0.08 17.34
C GLN A 290 -11.43 0.53 16.97
N GLU A 291 -12.27 0.70 17.99
CA GLU A 291 -13.62 1.25 17.82
C GLU A 291 -13.59 2.66 17.26
N LYS A 292 -12.60 3.46 17.69
CA LYS A 292 -12.43 4.86 17.33
C LYS A 292 -10.98 5.15 16.99
N TYR A 293 -10.75 5.72 15.79
CA TYR A 293 -9.40 6.08 15.34
C TYR A 293 -9.44 7.06 14.17
N VAL A 294 -8.30 7.71 13.95
CA VAL A 294 -8.00 8.47 12.72
C VAL A 294 -7.00 7.68 11.88
N ARG A 295 -7.27 7.57 10.60
CA ARG A 295 -6.40 6.95 9.61
C ARG A 295 -6.05 7.95 8.51
N ILE A 296 -4.78 8.11 8.20
CA ILE A 296 -4.28 9.00 7.16
C ILE A 296 -3.48 8.19 6.16
N ASN A 297 -3.92 8.17 4.89
CA ASN A 297 -3.15 7.58 3.81
C ASN A 297 -2.44 8.68 3.01
N ILE A 298 -1.12 8.69 3.07
CA ILE A 298 -0.30 9.76 2.48
C ILE A 298 -0.48 9.84 0.95
N PRO A 299 -0.34 8.75 0.14
CA PRO A 299 -0.49 8.82 -1.31
C PRO A 299 -1.89 9.15 -1.81
N GLU A 300 -2.90 8.83 -1.01
CA GLU A 300 -4.30 9.10 -1.30
C GLU A 300 -4.70 10.55 -0.98
N TYR A 301 -3.89 11.22 -0.13
CA TYR A 301 -4.19 12.56 0.39
C TYR A 301 -5.51 12.66 1.14
N LEU A 302 -5.87 11.61 1.89
CA LEU A 302 -7.10 11.54 2.67
C LEU A 302 -6.86 11.21 4.13
N LEU A 303 -7.69 11.79 4.98
CA LEU A 303 -7.84 11.52 6.40
C LEU A 303 -9.24 10.96 6.62
N TYR A 304 -9.31 9.82 7.29
CA TYR A 304 -10.53 9.12 7.67
C TYR A 304 -10.68 9.15 9.18
N TYR A 305 -11.85 9.51 9.67
CA TYR A 305 -12.21 9.39 11.08
C TYR A 305 -13.28 8.32 11.26
N TYR A 306 -12.98 7.35 12.11
CA TYR A 306 -13.87 6.25 12.47
C TYR A 306 -14.32 6.38 13.92
N SER A 307 -15.59 6.07 14.20
CA SER A 307 -16.16 5.95 15.53
C SER A 307 -17.22 4.85 15.53
N ASN A 308 -17.30 4.04 16.60
CA ASN A 308 -18.17 2.87 16.69
C ASN A 308 -18.00 1.94 15.47
N TYR A 309 -16.75 1.71 15.04
CA TYR A 309 -16.38 0.90 13.87
C TYR A 309 -16.97 1.40 12.53
N ARG A 310 -17.51 2.63 12.49
CA ARG A 310 -18.10 3.23 11.29
C ARG A 310 -17.28 4.42 10.82
N LEU A 311 -17.17 4.57 9.52
CA LEU A 311 -16.60 5.76 8.90
C LEU A 311 -17.53 6.95 9.15
N ILE A 312 -17.03 7.98 9.85
CA ILE A 312 -17.79 9.18 10.22
C ILE A 312 -17.48 10.34 9.27
N SER A 313 -16.20 10.54 8.93
CA SER A 313 -15.84 11.61 7.99
C SER A 313 -14.59 11.26 7.18
N VAL A 314 -14.54 11.86 5.98
CA VAL A 314 -13.39 11.84 5.09
C VAL A 314 -13.00 13.28 4.78
N ASN A 315 -11.72 13.61 4.96
CA ASN A 315 -11.20 14.94 4.73
C ASN A 315 -10.02 14.90 3.77
N ARG A 316 -9.97 15.79 2.79
CA ARG A 316 -8.77 15.98 1.98
C ARG A 316 -7.65 16.54 2.83
N ILE A 317 -6.41 16.09 2.57
CA ILE A 317 -5.23 16.59 3.26
C ILE A 317 -4.15 17.04 2.28
N VAL A 318 -3.28 17.95 2.76
CA VAL A 318 -2.02 18.29 2.12
C VAL A 318 -0.91 17.72 2.96
N VAL A 319 -0.05 16.91 2.35
CA VAL A 319 1.09 16.23 3.00
C VAL A 319 2.42 16.90 2.64
N GLY A 320 3.52 16.42 3.22
CA GLY A 320 4.86 16.91 2.95
C GLY A 320 5.29 16.74 1.49
N LYS A 321 6.10 17.69 1.00
CA LYS A 321 6.77 17.55 -0.30
C LYS A 321 7.85 16.46 -0.25
N THR A 322 8.32 16.00 -1.39
CA THR A 322 9.33 14.91 -1.50
C THR A 322 10.60 15.17 -0.69
N THR A 323 11.02 16.44 -0.57
CA THR A 323 12.19 16.85 0.23
C THR A 323 11.92 16.97 1.73
N ASN A 324 10.66 16.97 2.15
CA ASN A 324 10.20 17.08 3.53
C ASN A 324 8.98 16.17 3.74
N GLN A 325 9.21 14.87 3.64
CA GLN A 325 8.14 13.85 3.63
C GLN A 325 7.37 13.84 4.94
N THR A 326 6.06 13.59 4.85
CA THR A 326 5.26 13.18 6.01
C THR A 326 5.70 11.75 6.42
N PRO A 327 6.08 11.54 7.69
CA PRO A 327 6.49 10.21 8.16
C PRO A 327 5.30 9.27 8.33
N GLU A 328 5.54 7.96 8.18
CA GLU A 328 4.64 6.94 8.68
C GLU A 328 4.80 6.85 10.20
N LEU A 329 3.71 6.82 10.94
CA LEU A 329 3.73 6.74 12.40
C LEU A 329 2.41 6.24 12.96
N THR A 330 2.48 5.71 14.18
CA THR A 330 1.32 5.42 15.03
C THR A 330 1.43 6.22 16.31
N SER A 331 0.37 6.91 16.70
CA SER A 331 0.31 7.72 17.92
C SER A 331 -1.14 7.84 18.42
N LYS A 332 -1.39 8.79 19.32
CA LYS A 332 -2.75 9.10 19.81
C LYS A 332 -2.94 10.61 19.88
N ILE A 333 -4.00 11.12 19.27
CA ILE A 333 -4.44 12.51 19.43
C ILE A 333 -4.86 12.69 20.90
N THR A 334 -4.26 13.66 21.57
CA THR A 334 -4.45 13.91 23.00
C THR A 334 -5.21 15.20 23.25
N ARG A 335 -5.07 16.18 22.36
CA ARG A 335 -5.74 17.48 22.49
C ARG A 335 -6.00 18.16 21.14
N ILE A 336 -7.00 19.01 21.15
CA ILE A 336 -7.34 19.97 20.10
C ILE A 336 -6.95 21.36 20.61
N VAL A 337 -6.28 22.15 19.78
CA VAL A 337 -5.90 23.52 20.12
C VAL A 337 -6.61 24.47 19.17
N ALA A 338 -7.51 25.29 19.71
CA ALA A 338 -8.17 26.39 19.00
C ALA A 338 -7.24 27.61 18.97
N TYR A 339 -7.21 28.32 17.87
CA TYR A 339 -6.40 29.54 17.62
C TYR A 339 -4.94 29.36 18.06
N PRO A 340 -4.18 28.42 17.46
CA PRO A 340 -2.86 28.06 17.91
C PRO A 340 -1.81 29.13 17.58
N PHE A 341 -0.87 29.33 18.49
CA PHE A 341 0.43 29.91 18.15
C PHE A 341 1.23 28.91 17.32
N TRP A 342 1.94 29.40 16.33
CA TRP A 342 2.88 28.55 15.58
C TRP A 342 4.34 28.88 15.93
N LYS A 343 4.94 28.02 16.72
CA LYS A 343 6.40 28.04 16.91
C LYS A 343 7.05 27.43 15.67
N VAL A 344 7.75 28.29 14.91
CA VAL A 344 8.33 27.90 13.62
C VAL A 344 9.52 26.96 13.85
N PRO A 345 9.55 25.78 13.20
CA PRO A 345 10.67 24.85 13.32
C PRO A 345 12.01 25.48 12.89
N ALA A 346 13.11 25.09 13.56
CA ALA A 346 14.45 25.62 13.28
C ALA A 346 14.87 25.41 11.82
N SER A 347 14.43 24.32 11.18
CA SER A 347 14.71 24.07 9.76
C SER A 347 14.07 25.10 8.83
N ILE A 348 12.84 25.54 9.12
CA ILE A 348 12.13 26.60 8.39
C ILE A 348 12.77 27.97 8.71
N CYS A 349 13.09 28.22 10.00
CA CYS A 349 13.81 29.44 10.37
C CYS A 349 15.12 29.59 9.59
N LYS A 350 15.89 28.51 9.46
CA LYS A 350 17.19 28.54 8.74
C LYS A 350 17.01 28.66 7.23
N LYS A 351 16.10 27.89 6.63
CA LYS A 351 16.01 27.76 5.17
C LYS A 351 15.14 28.84 4.51
N GLU A 352 14.20 29.43 5.25
CA GLU A 352 13.18 30.31 4.69
C GLU A 352 13.14 31.68 5.42
N ALA A 353 12.93 31.67 6.75
CA ALA A 353 12.71 32.90 7.48
C ALA A 353 13.98 33.81 7.50
N LEU A 354 15.15 33.27 7.88
CA LEU A 354 16.38 34.08 7.96
C LEU A 354 16.78 34.70 6.61
N PRO A 355 16.77 33.98 5.47
CA PRO A 355 17.01 34.60 4.18
C PRO A 355 15.97 35.67 3.81
N ALA A 356 14.70 35.46 4.14
CA ALA A 356 13.64 36.42 3.87
C ALA A 356 13.78 37.70 4.72
N ILE A 357 14.13 37.55 6.00
CA ILE A 357 14.36 38.67 6.93
C ILE A 357 15.57 39.49 6.48
N LYS A 358 16.69 38.87 6.11
CA LYS A 358 17.87 39.56 5.56
C LYS A 358 17.51 40.37 4.34
N LYS A 359 16.71 39.85 3.44
CA LYS A 359 16.23 40.55 2.26
C LYS A 359 15.32 41.72 2.61
N ASN A 360 14.41 41.54 3.58
CA ASN A 360 13.50 42.59 4.02
C ASN A 360 12.92 42.26 5.40
N ILE A 361 13.29 43.03 6.40
CA ILE A 361 12.86 42.89 7.79
C ILE A 361 11.34 42.95 7.96
N SER A 362 10.63 43.67 7.07
CA SER A 362 9.15 43.69 7.10
C SER A 362 8.50 42.33 6.83
N TYR A 363 9.29 41.31 6.48
CA TYR A 363 8.81 39.92 6.43
C TYR A 363 8.19 39.48 7.76
N LEU A 364 8.78 39.91 8.89
CA LEU A 364 8.28 39.56 10.23
C LEU A 364 6.89 40.15 10.47
N SER A 365 6.73 41.47 10.29
CA SER A 365 5.43 42.14 10.54
C SER A 365 4.35 41.70 9.55
N ARG A 366 4.66 41.56 8.28
CA ARG A 366 3.73 41.13 7.24
C ARG A 366 3.18 39.70 7.47
N ASN A 367 3.95 38.87 8.13
CA ASN A 367 3.54 37.50 8.45
C ASN A 367 3.16 37.32 9.92
N HIS A 368 2.97 38.41 10.68
CA HIS A 368 2.60 38.39 12.10
C HIS A 368 3.57 37.55 12.95
N TYR A 369 4.86 37.63 12.68
CA TYR A 369 5.90 36.95 13.45
C TYR A 369 6.46 37.85 14.55
N LYS A 370 6.65 37.23 15.72
CA LYS A 370 7.46 37.76 16.82
C LYS A 370 8.68 36.90 17.07
N ILE A 371 9.75 37.49 17.55
CA ILE A 371 10.99 36.78 17.88
C ILE A 371 11.28 36.89 19.38
N PHE A 372 11.73 35.77 19.96
CA PHE A 372 11.99 35.65 21.39
C PHE A 372 13.38 35.07 21.64
N LYS A 373 14.05 35.52 22.71
CA LYS A 373 15.23 34.86 23.25
C LYS A 373 14.84 33.51 23.91
N GLU A 374 15.83 32.74 24.35
CA GLU A 374 15.60 31.50 25.07
C GLU A 374 14.85 31.70 26.39
N ASN A 375 15.04 32.86 27.04
CA ASN A 375 14.35 33.25 28.27
C ASN A 375 12.92 33.79 28.05
N ASN A 376 12.36 33.63 26.86
CA ASN A 376 11.04 34.14 26.43
C ASN A 376 10.91 35.70 26.40
N GLU A 377 12.00 36.43 26.45
CA GLU A 377 12.00 37.89 26.25
C GLU A 377 11.76 38.20 24.77
N GLU A 378 10.77 39.05 24.46
CA GLU A 378 10.51 39.52 23.08
C GLU A 378 11.64 40.42 22.63
N VAL A 379 12.13 40.22 21.41
CA VAL A 379 13.24 40.97 20.82
C VAL A 379 12.68 41.93 19.78
N ASP A 380 13.11 43.20 19.87
CA ASP A 380 12.86 44.18 18.83
C ASP A 380 13.68 43.83 17.57
N PRO A 381 13.06 43.47 16.46
CA PRO A 381 13.78 43.05 15.25
C PRO A 381 14.66 44.15 14.66
N SER A 382 14.35 45.43 14.89
CA SER A 382 15.13 46.55 14.37
C SER A 382 16.53 46.69 15.01
N LYS A 383 16.68 46.12 16.21
CA LYS A 383 17.95 46.15 16.98
C LYS A 383 18.86 44.95 16.66
N VAL A 384 18.47 44.07 15.77
CA VAL A 384 19.23 42.87 15.42
C VAL A 384 20.01 43.12 14.13
N ASN A 385 21.32 42.87 14.16
CA ASN A 385 22.14 42.87 12.95
C ASN A 385 21.94 41.55 12.19
N TRP A 386 20.90 41.51 11.35
CA TRP A 386 20.49 40.30 10.59
C TRP A 386 21.58 39.83 9.61
N GLU A 387 22.31 40.74 8.99
CA GLU A 387 23.33 40.40 8.00
C GLU A 387 24.46 39.56 8.58
N SER A 388 24.85 39.83 9.82
CA SER A 388 25.91 39.09 10.51
C SER A 388 25.54 37.68 10.93
N LEU A 389 24.26 37.34 10.96
CA LEU A 389 23.79 36.06 11.48
C LEU A 389 24.00 34.91 10.49
N LYS A 390 24.78 33.91 10.87
CA LYS A 390 24.94 32.64 10.16
C LYS A 390 23.85 31.60 10.52
N LYS A 391 23.25 31.74 11.71
CA LYS A 391 22.17 30.87 12.24
C LYS A 391 21.09 31.77 12.80
N PHE A 392 19.86 31.25 12.87
CA PHE A 392 18.74 31.92 13.52
C PHE A 392 18.79 31.62 15.03
N PRO A 393 19.16 32.56 15.92
CA PRO A 393 19.41 32.29 17.34
C PRO A 393 18.15 32.48 18.22
N TYR A 394 17.01 32.80 17.63
CA TYR A 394 15.78 33.15 18.32
C TYR A 394 14.71 32.09 18.15
N SER A 395 13.69 32.07 19.02
CA SER A 395 12.41 31.42 18.73
C SER A 395 11.57 32.35 17.85
N LEU A 396 11.12 31.85 16.71
CA LEU A 396 10.20 32.55 15.81
C LEU A 396 8.79 32.02 16.07
N ILE A 397 7.86 32.90 16.43
CA ILE A 397 6.49 32.54 16.77
C ILE A 397 5.53 33.36 15.90
N GLN A 398 4.62 32.70 15.19
CA GLN A 398 3.51 33.34 14.51
C GLN A 398 2.32 33.45 15.46
N GLU A 399 1.77 34.65 15.54
CA GLU A 399 0.59 34.92 16.40
C GLU A 399 -0.65 34.19 15.88
N PRO A 400 -1.60 33.86 16.78
CA PRO A 400 -2.86 33.27 16.40
C PRO A 400 -3.63 34.18 15.44
N GLY A 401 -4.41 33.57 14.56
CA GLY A 401 -5.22 34.32 13.61
C GLY A 401 -5.55 33.51 12.37
N ARG A 402 -6.49 33.99 11.56
CA ARG A 402 -6.84 33.37 10.27
C ARG A 402 -5.68 33.37 9.26
N HIS A 403 -4.71 34.26 9.46
CA HIS A 403 -3.46 34.35 8.71
C HIS A 403 -2.40 33.32 9.14
N ASN A 404 -2.55 32.74 10.34
CA ASN A 404 -1.59 31.80 10.88
C ASN A 404 -1.44 30.59 9.96
N SER A 405 -0.21 30.13 9.76
CA SER A 405 0.09 28.97 8.90
C SER A 405 -0.61 27.69 9.36
N LEU A 406 -0.97 27.60 10.66
CA LEU A 406 -1.74 26.50 11.24
C LEU A 406 -3.25 26.72 11.18
N GLY A 407 -3.69 27.85 10.61
CA GLY A 407 -5.10 28.26 10.62
C GLY A 407 -5.66 28.40 12.02
N VAL A 408 -6.92 28.04 12.21
CA VAL A 408 -7.67 28.26 13.45
C VAL A 408 -7.71 27.06 14.40
N ILE A 409 -7.16 25.91 14.00
CA ILE A 409 -7.22 24.67 14.79
C ILE A 409 -6.06 23.72 14.47
N LYS A 410 -5.54 23.02 15.47
CA LYS A 410 -4.62 21.91 15.30
C LYS A 410 -4.94 20.74 16.24
N PHE A 411 -4.57 19.52 15.83
CA PHE A 411 -4.69 18.28 16.58
C PHE A 411 -3.29 17.80 16.95
N GLU A 412 -3.02 17.65 18.24
CA GLU A 412 -1.70 17.28 18.73
C GLU A 412 -1.65 15.83 19.18
N PHE A 413 -0.57 15.17 18.79
CA PHE A 413 -0.21 13.81 19.14
C PHE A 413 1.32 13.71 19.30
N ALA A 414 1.77 12.91 20.27
CA ALA A 414 3.20 12.74 20.53
C ALA A 414 3.88 11.96 19.40
N ASN A 415 5.00 12.49 18.90
CA ASN A 415 5.84 11.81 17.93
C ASN A 415 7.23 12.47 17.87
N SER A 416 8.25 11.71 17.41
CA SER A 416 9.64 12.18 17.30
C SER A 416 9.89 13.13 16.11
N PHE A 417 8.92 13.25 15.20
CA PHE A 417 9.04 14.02 13.96
C PHE A 417 8.50 15.45 14.09
N SER A 418 7.87 15.79 15.21
CA SER A 418 7.23 17.09 15.44
C SER A 418 6.18 17.45 14.40
N VAL A 419 5.43 16.45 13.91
CA VAL A 419 4.33 16.63 12.96
C VAL A 419 2.97 16.59 13.68
N TYR A 420 1.99 17.27 13.10
CA TYR A 420 0.62 17.33 13.59
C TYR A 420 -0.37 17.53 12.44
N VAL A 421 -1.67 17.35 12.70
CA VAL A 421 -2.76 17.70 11.78
C VAL A 421 -3.24 19.10 12.12
N HIS A 422 -3.46 19.96 11.11
CA HIS A 422 -3.86 21.34 11.34
C HIS A 422 -4.65 21.97 10.19
N ASP A 423 -5.23 23.11 10.46
CA ASP A 423 -5.86 23.98 9.48
C ASP A 423 -4.82 24.72 8.61
N THR A 424 -5.28 25.50 7.64
CA THR A 424 -4.44 26.34 6.79
C THR A 424 -5.23 27.47 6.14
N PRO A 425 -4.68 28.68 5.98
CA PRO A 425 -5.28 29.73 5.16
C PRO A 425 -5.22 29.39 3.65
N SER A 426 -4.33 28.50 3.21
CA SER A 426 -4.16 28.13 1.80
C SER A 426 -5.17 27.07 1.34
N LYS A 427 -6.46 27.36 1.45
CA LYS A 427 -7.55 26.43 1.15
C LYS A 427 -7.57 25.95 -0.31
N GLY A 428 -7.13 26.77 -1.27
CA GLY A 428 -7.07 26.41 -2.69
C GLY A 428 -6.16 25.21 -3.02
N LEU A 429 -5.27 24.83 -2.10
CA LEU A 429 -4.43 23.65 -2.28
C LEU A 429 -5.22 22.33 -2.27
N PHE A 430 -6.36 22.29 -1.60
CA PHE A 430 -7.21 21.10 -1.54
C PHE A 430 -7.87 20.76 -2.88
N ASN A 431 -7.95 21.71 -3.80
CA ASN A 431 -8.49 21.50 -5.16
C ASN A 431 -7.44 20.90 -6.12
N LYS A 432 -6.18 20.74 -5.68
CA LYS A 432 -5.15 20.09 -6.48
C LYS A 432 -5.29 18.57 -6.39
N ALA A 433 -5.06 17.86 -7.50
CA ALA A 433 -5.02 16.40 -7.52
C ALA A 433 -3.83 15.87 -6.71
N VAL A 434 -2.65 16.44 -6.93
CA VAL A 434 -1.44 16.14 -6.14
C VAL A 434 -1.30 17.19 -5.04
N ARG A 435 -1.23 16.74 -3.78
CA ARG A 435 -1.27 17.62 -2.60
C ARG A 435 -0.08 17.43 -1.66
N ASN A 436 1.13 17.30 -2.20
CA ASN A 436 2.38 17.16 -1.45
C ASN A 436 3.16 18.49 -1.39
N PHE A 437 2.65 19.47 -0.63
CA PHE A 437 3.19 20.84 -0.58
C PHE A 437 3.70 21.28 0.79
N SER A 438 3.43 20.52 1.88
CA SER A 438 3.80 20.93 3.24
C SER A 438 5.27 20.61 3.58
N HIS A 439 5.66 20.98 4.78
CA HIS A 439 6.98 20.67 5.36
C HIS A 439 6.95 19.40 6.24
N GLY A 440 5.95 18.52 6.04
CA GLY A 440 5.79 17.26 6.76
C GLY A 440 4.52 17.18 7.59
N CYS A 441 4.04 18.29 8.17
CA CYS A 441 2.73 18.35 8.83
C CYS A 441 1.59 18.15 7.82
N MET A 442 0.42 17.72 8.31
CA MET A 442 -0.74 17.41 7.48
C MET A 442 -1.79 18.50 7.62
N ARG A 443 -2.00 19.29 6.53
CA ARG A 443 -3.07 20.28 6.48
C ARG A 443 -4.38 19.58 6.19
N CYS A 444 -5.43 19.84 6.97
CA CYS A 444 -6.75 19.25 6.82
C CYS A 444 -7.73 20.25 6.22
N GLU A 445 -8.63 19.80 5.33
CA GLU A 445 -9.56 20.66 4.61
C GLU A 445 -10.63 21.25 5.52
N ASN A 446 -11.34 20.40 6.29
CA ASN A 446 -12.42 20.78 7.19
C ASN A 446 -12.10 20.43 8.65
N PRO A 447 -11.02 20.99 9.24
CA PRO A 447 -10.53 20.53 10.52
C PRO A 447 -11.41 20.96 11.69
N VAL A 448 -12.18 22.03 11.56
CA VAL A 448 -13.12 22.46 12.60
C VAL A 448 -14.24 21.44 12.72
N GLU A 449 -14.81 21.01 11.59
CA GLU A 449 -15.85 19.99 11.57
C GLU A 449 -15.32 18.65 12.12
N LEU A 450 -14.10 18.25 11.72
CA LEU A 450 -13.44 17.07 12.31
C LEU A 450 -13.31 17.21 13.84
N GLY A 451 -12.92 18.39 14.33
CA GLY A 451 -12.81 18.68 15.77
C GLY A 451 -14.15 18.53 16.50
N LYS A 452 -15.23 19.03 15.89
CA LYS A 452 -16.61 18.93 16.43
C LYS A 452 -17.05 17.46 16.50
N LEU A 453 -16.88 16.69 15.43
CA LEU A 453 -17.20 15.26 15.39
C LEU A 453 -16.38 14.44 16.42
N ILE A 454 -15.13 14.82 16.65
CA ILE A 454 -14.29 14.21 17.70
C ILE A 454 -14.86 14.51 19.08
N LEU A 455 -15.23 15.77 19.38
CA LEU A 455 -15.75 16.18 20.69
C LEU A 455 -17.13 15.60 20.97
N GLU A 456 -18.01 15.52 19.98
CA GLU A 456 -19.32 14.87 20.08
C GLU A 456 -19.18 13.41 20.55
N ASN A 457 -18.14 12.75 20.09
CA ASN A 457 -17.86 11.36 20.41
C ASN A 457 -16.87 11.17 21.58
N ASP A 458 -16.37 12.24 22.23
CA ASP A 458 -15.40 12.19 23.31
C ASP A 458 -16.07 11.94 24.67
N LYS A 459 -16.44 10.67 24.91
CA LYS A 459 -17.12 10.22 26.13
C LYS A 459 -16.56 8.92 26.66
N ILE A 460 -16.64 8.71 27.97
CA ILE A 460 -16.37 7.45 28.68
C ILE A 460 -17.66 7.03 29.38
N GLY A 461 -18.29 5.94 28.90
CA GLY A 461 -19.65 5.59 29.30
C GLY A 461 -20.62 6.75 29.05
N ASN A 462 -21.38 7.13 30.06
CA ASN A 462 -22.34 8.26 29.98
C ASN A 462 -21.70 9.63 30.27
N LYS A 463 -20.38 9.70 30.55
CA LYS A 463 -19.69 10.96 30.87
C LYS A 463 -19.04 11.55 29.62
N ALA A 464 -19.68 12.54 28.97
CA ALA A 464 -19.10 13.30 27.89
C ALA A 464 -17.95 14.22 28.33
N ASN A 465 -17.17 14.75 27.41
CA ASN A 465 -16.24 15.84 27.68
C ASN A 465 -17.04 17.08 28.14
N ARG A 466 -16.41 17.93 28.99
CA ARG A 466 -17.00 19.22 29.35
C ARG A 466 -17.01 20.19 28.17
N MET A 467 -16.05 20.05 27.27
CA MET A 467 -15.98 20.84 26.03
C MET A 467 -16.78 20.14 24.95
N THR A 468 -17.76 20.82 24.44
CA THR A 468 -18.71 20.38 23.41
C THR A 468 -18.29 20.90 22.04
N PRO A 469 -18.92 20.45 20.95
CA PRO A 469 -18.78 21.08 19.64
C PRO A 469 -19.04 22.59 19.68
N ASP A 470 -20.06 23.05 20.42
CA ASP A 470 -20.39 24.49 20.56
C ASP A 470 -19.29 25.25 21.30
N SER A 471 -18.67 24.63 22.31
CA SER A 471 -17.51 25.23 22.98
C SER A 471 -16.35 25.49 22.04
N LEU A 472 -16.13 24.61 21.04
CA LEU A 472 -15.10 24.82 20.02
C LEU A 472 -15.46 26.00 19.10
N ASP A 473 -16.71 26.10 18.66
CA ASP A 473 -17.21 27.21 17.83
C ASP A 473 -17.09 28.55 18.59
N GLU A 474 -17.45 28.58 19.87
CA GLU A 474 -17.29 29.77 20.72
C GLU A 474 -15.82 30.23 20.82
N MET A 475 -14.89 29.28 21.02
CA MET A 475 -13.46 29.60 21.09
C MET A 475 -12.93 30.15 19.78
N ILE A 476 -13.36 29.57 18.64
CA ILE A 476 -12.95 30.01 17.30
C ILE A 476 -13.54 31.39 17.00
N THR A 477 -14.82 31.61 17.35
CA THR A 477 -15.50 32.88 17.13
C THR A 477 -14.91 33.99 17.99
N ALA A 478 -14.58 33.67 19.26
CA ALA A 478 -13.97 34.62 20.18
C ALA A 478 -12.46 34.81 19.92
N GLU A 479 -11.88 34.12 18.91
CA GLU A 479 -10.46 34.20 18.55
C GLU A 479 -9.50 33.88 19.73
N LYS A 480 -9.92 32.98 20.61
CA LYS A 480 -9.18 32.64 21.83
C LYS A 480 -8.28 31.40 21.66
N ASN A 481 -6.98 31.58 21.93
CA ASN A 481 -6.10 30.43 22.05
C ASN A 481 -6.47 29.57 23.26
N ARG A 482 -6.93 28.36 23.02
CA ARG A 482 -7.26 27.39 24.08
C ARG A 482 -6.97 25.97 23.66
N SER A 483 -6.60 25.15 24.65
CA SER A 483 -6.39 23.70 24.49
C SER A 483 -7.56 22.93 25.09
N ILE A 484 -8.13 22.01 24.32
CA ILE A 484 -9.15 21.05 24.73
C ILE A 484 -8.49 19.68 24.83
N PHE A 485 -8.35 19.16 26.04
CA PHE A 485 -7.82 17.82 26.28
C PHE A 485 -8.94 16.80 26.08
N LEU A 486 -8.65 15.77 25.29
CA LEU A 486 -9.59 14.69 25.04
C LEU A 486 -9.67 13.74 26.23
N LYS A 487 -10.87 13.31 26.62
CA LYS A 487 -11.09 12.26 27.61
C LYS A 487 -10.58 10.93 27.10
N VAL A 488 -10.87 10.61 25.85
CA VAL A 488 -10.42 9.41 25.16
C VAL A 488 -9.37 9.81 24.14
N LYS A 489 -8.13 9.40 24.37
CA LYS A 489 -7.06 9.60 23.37
C LYS A 489 -7.38 8.79 22.13
N ILE A 490 -7.42 9.43 20.95
CA ILE A 490 -7.81 8.80 19.70
C ILE A 490 -6.58 8.28 18.99
N PRO A 491 -6.45 6.96 18.75
CA PRO A 491 -5.38 6.41 17.92
C PRO A 491 -5.34 7.10 16.57
N ILE A 492 -4.13 7.48 16.12
CA ILE A 492 -3.88 8.01 14.80
C ILE A 492 -2.83 7.16 14.11
N TYR A 493 -3.17 6.71 12.91
CA TYR A 493 -2.31 5.91 12.04
C TYR A 493 -2.03 6.70 10.76
N VAL A 494 -0.77 7.09 10.57
CA VAL A 494 -0.29 7.70 9.34
C VAL A 494 0.50 6.65 8.60
N TYR A 495 0.04 6.24 7.44
CA TYR A 495 0.61 5.14 6.68
C TYR A 495 0.76 5.50 5.19
N TYR A 496 1.50 4.68 4.49
CA TYR A 496 1.82 4.87 3.08
C TYR A 496 1.38 3.64 2.28
N GLN A 497 0.26 3.77 1.60
CA GLN A 497 -0.33 2.72 0.78
C GLN A 497 -0.74 3.30 -0.55
N THR A 498 -0.08 2.87 -1.61
CA THR A 498 -0.25 3.43 -2.95
C THR A 498 -1.38 2.79 -3.73
N VAL A 499 -1.84 1.60 -3.32
CA VAL A 499 -2.98 0.94 -3.95
C VAL A 499 -4.05 0.72 -2.89
N VAL A 500 -5.25 1.23 -3.17
CA VAL A 500 -6.42 1.11 -2.32
C VAL A 500 -7.61 0.60 -3.15
N ALA A 501 -8.66 0.15 -2.51
CA ALA A 501 -9.91 -0.18 -3.17
C ALA A 501 -11.09 0.20 -2.31
N ASP A 502 -12.16 0.61 -2.97
CA ASP A 502 -13.51 0.63 -2.41
C ASP A 502 -14.27 -0.63 -2.86
N ARG A 503 -15.59 -0.63 -2.69
CA ARG A 503 -16.42 -1.77 -3.04
C ARG A 503 -16.28 -2.20 -4.51
N ASP A 504 -16.16 -1.22 -5.41
CA ASP A 504 -16.34 -1.42 -6.84
C ASP A 504 -15.08 -1.16 -7.67
N ASN A 505 -14.09 -0.45 -7.11
CA ASN A 505 -12.93 0.03 -7.86
C ASN A 505 -11.61 -0.18 -7.09
N ILE A 506 -10.56 -0.49 -7.85
CA ILE A 506 -9.17 -0.40 -7.40
C ILE A 506 -8.55 0.91 -7.88
N VAL A 507 -7.77 1.57 -7.03
CA VAL A 507 -7.11 2.84 -7.35
C VAL A 507 -5.62 2.75 -7.09
N PHE A 508 -4.82 3.08 -8.12
CA PHE A 508 -3.37 3.10 -8.09
C PHE A 508 -2.88 4.54 -7.94
N HIS A 509 -2.64 4.98 -6.70
CA HIS A 509 -2.12 6.32 -6.45
C HIS A 509 -0.64 6.42 -6.84
N PRO A 510 -0.16 7.60 -7.25
CA PRO A 510 1.27 7.82 -7.50
C PRO A 510 2.11 7.50 -6.25
N ASP A 511 3.24 6.84 -6.45
CA ASP A 511 4.25 6.61 -5.40
C ASP A 511 5.09 7.89 -5.18
N ILE A 512 4.47 8.90 -4.55
CA ILE A 512 5.01 10.27 -4.44
C ILE A 512 6.33 10.38 -3.67
N TYR A 513 6.67 9.38 -2.87
CA TYR A 513 7.90 9.33 -2.09
C TYR A 513 8.84 8.18 -2.50
N ALA A 514 8.50 7.46 -3.58
CA ALA A 514 9.21 6.31 -4.09
C ALA A 514 9.45 5.19 -3.05
N ARG A 515 8.52 5.01 -2.10
CA ARG A 515 8.65 4.01 -1.03
C ARG A 515 8.35 2.59 -1.51
N ASP A 516 7.48 2.41 -2.50
CA ASP A 516 7.23 1.09 -3.07
C ASP A 516 8.42 0.57 -3.87
N GLU A 517 9.21 1.47 -4.49
CA GLU A 517 10.44 1.10 -5.21
C GLU A 517 11.44 0.31 -4.34
N GLU A 518 11.52 0.63 -3.04
CA GLU A 518 12.38 -0.08 -2.10
C GLU A 518 11.92 -1.53 -1.94
N TYR A 519 10.60 -1.75 -1.79
CA TYR A 519 10.01 -3.07 -1.63
C TYR A 519 9.96 -3.85 -2.95
N LEU A 520 9.72 -3.19 -4.08
CA LEU A 520 9.80 -3.81 -5.40
C LEU A 520 11.21 -4.37 -5.66
N LYS A 521 12.27 -3.60 -5.37
CA LYS A 521 13.65 -4.08 -5.46
C LYS A 521 13.89 -5.31 -4.57
N LEU A 522 13.32 -5.30 -3.37
CA LEU A 522 13.41 -6.43 -2.47
C LEU A 522 12.76 -7.69 -3.06
N LEU A 523 11.59 -7.55 -3.73
CA LEU A 523 10.91 -8.68 -4.36
C LEU A 523 11.67 -9.24 -5.57
N HIS A 524 12.38 -8.37 -6.32
CA HIS A 524 13.12 -8.77 -7.52
C HIS A 524 14.53 -9.32 -7.22
N ASN A 525 15.11 -8.98 -6.07
CA ASN A 525 16.42 -9.50 -5.70
C ASN A 525 16.31 -11.00 -5.34
N LYS A 526 16.94 -11.86 -6.15
CA LYS A 526 17.15 -13.25 -5.77
C LYS A 526 17.93 -13.26 -4.44
N ALA A 527 17.50 -14.07 -3.50
CA ALA A 527 18.30 -14.32 -2.30
C ALA A 527 19.71 -14.79 -2.76
N LYS A 528 20.72 -14.06 -2.29
CA LYS A 528 22.11 -14.48 -2.51
C LYS A 528 22.38 -15.76 -1.75
#